data_f9796c67a6070f3932dd22c0b151e749
#
_entry.id   f9796c67a6070f3932dd22c0b151e749
#
_cell.length_a   1.000
_cell.length_b   1.000
_cell.length_c   1.000
_cell.angle_alpha   90.00
_cell.angle_beta   90.00
_cell.angle_gamma   90.00
#
_symmetry.space_group_name_H-M   'P 1'
#
loop_
_entity.id
_entity.type
_entity.pdbx_description
1 polymer ?
#
loop_
_entity_poly.entity_id
_entity_poly.type
_entity_poly.pdbx_seq_one_letter_code
_entity_poly.pdbx_strand_id
1 'polypeptide(L)'
;MTRESFDLAYDAVLAKWPRATSTALVPTPFGATHVISHGPTDAPPVLLLPGGGATATSWYGTAAALGATHRVHAVDLVGEPGRSVPEPGRPIRTAGDLAGWLDALLDGLGAPAGAGPVGLAGHSYGAWIALRYALAAPDRVGRLALLDPTNCFTGFAPRFLLRALPVLLRPTPARATALLDWETGGDGAVDPDWRRLYALGAGLRTVRPVSGRPPTAERLAALKPPTLVLIAGRARVHDPAAVERRARAAAAGTRTAVVPTATHFTLPMAGPADVQARVARHFAG
;
A
#
# COMPACT_ATOMS: atom_id res chain seq x y z
N MET A 1 21.06 8.21 -13.41
CA MET A 1 19.96 7.24 -13.15
C MET A 1 18.95 7.41 -14.26
N THR A 2 18.67 6.35 -15.02
CA THR A 2 17.82 6.41 -16.19
C THR A 2 16.47 5.73 -15.89
N ARG A 3 15.43 6.10 -16.62
CA ARG A 3 14.11 5.43 -16.59
C ARG A 3 14.27 3.95 -16.94
N GLU A 4 15.11 3.63 -17.91
CA GLU A 4 15.43 2.26 -18.32
C GLU A 4 15.94 1.39 -17.16
N SER A 5 16.87 1.90 -16.33
CA SER A 5 17.37 1.17 -15.17
C SER A 5 16.28 0.86 -14.15
N PHE A 6 15.32 1.77 -13.97
CA PHE A 6 14.15 1.57 -13.13
C PHE A 6 13.22 0.51 -13.71
N ASP A 7 12.94 0.58 -15.01
CA ASP A 7 12.02 -0.35 -15.68
C ASP A 7 12.59 -1.78 -15.68
N LEU A 8 13.90 -1.98 -15.86
CA LEU A 8 14.57 -3.27 -15.70
C LEU A 8 14.43 -3.82 -14.27
N ALA A 9 14.61 -2.96 -13.25
CA ALA A 9 14.44 -3.37 -11.86
C ALA A 9 12.97 -3.67 -11.53
N TYR A 10 12.03 -2.92 -12.12
CA TYR A 10 10.60 -3.17 -12.00
C TYR A 10 10.23 -4.55 -12.55
N ASP A 11 10.73 -4.89 -13.74
CA ASP A 11 10.48 -6.19 -14.38
C ASP A 11 11.09 -7.35 -13.59
N ALA A 12 12.25 -7.15 -12.97
CA ALA A 12 12.87 -8.17 -12.11
C ALA A 12 11.98 -8.52 -10.90
N VAL A 13 11.33 -7.51 -10.27
CA VAL A 13 10.39 -7.77 -9.17
C VAL A 13 9.05 -8.30 -9.71
N LEU A 14 8.57 -7.80 -10.84
CA LEU A 14 7.35 -8.31 -11.48
C LEU A 14 7.45 -9.79 -11.86
N ALA A 15 8.63 -10.24 -12.26
CA ALA A 15 8.89 -11.66 -12.58
C ALA A 15 8.67 -12.61 -11.39
N LYS A 16 8.59 -12.11 -10.15
CA LYS A 16 8.28 -12.88 -8.93
C LYS A 16 6.77 -13.10 -8.73
N TRP A 17 5.94 -12.40 -9.50
CA TRP A 17 4.50 -12.60 -9.47
C TRP A 17 4.12 -13.98 -10.01
N PRO A 18 2.99 -14.56 -9.58
CA PRO A 18 2.52 -15.83 -10.08
C PRO A 18 2.35 -15.81 -11.61
N ARG A 19 2.48 -16.99 -12.25
CA ARG A 19 2.15 -17.15 -13.67
C ARG A 19 0.71 -16.73 -13.94
N ALA A 20 0.39 -16.35 -15.15
CA ALA A 20 -0.91 -15.82 -15.56
C ALA A 20 -1.27 -14.45 -14.89
N THR A 21 -0.25 -13.68 -14.53
CA THR A 21 -0.40 -12.26 -14.17
C THR A 21 -0.51 -11.41 -15.42
N SER A 22 -1.42 -10.45 -15.43
CA SER A 22 -1.60 -9.47 -16.52
C SER A 22 -1.35 -8.06 -16.02
N THR A 23 -1.00 -7.15 -16.92
CA THR A 23 -0.85 -5.73 -16.62
C THR A 23 -1.72 -4.89 -17.55
N ALA A 24 -2.22 -3.77 -17.06
CA ALA A 24 -3.02 -2.83 -17.84
C ALA A 24 -2.80 -1.40 -17.36
N LEU A 25 -3.10 -0.43 -18.24
CA LEU A 25 -3.27 0.97 -17.88
C LEU A 25 -4.77 1.28 -17.82
N VAL A 26 -5.27 1.60 -16.64
CA VAL A 26 -6.69 1.96 -16.41
C VAL A 26 -6.81 3.48 -16.43
N PRO A 27 -7.55 4.05 -17.40
CA PRO A 27 -7.76 5.49 -17.45
C PRO A 27 -8.57 5.99 -16.25
N THR A 28 -8.13 7.10 -15.68
CA THR A 28 -8.85 7.84 -14.65
C THR A 28 -8.77 9.34 -14.94
N PRO A 29 -9.60 10.18 -14.34
CA PRO A 29 -9.47 11.63 -14.47
C PRO A 29 -8.13 12.20 -13.97
N PHE A 30 -7.34 11.42 -13.24
CA PHE A 30 -6.04 11.83 -12.69
C PHE A 30 -4.86 11.24 -13.48
N GLY A 31 -5.13 10.58 -14.58
CA GLY A 31 -4.15 9.90 -15.43
C GLY A 31 -4.40 8.41 -15.57
N ALA A 32 -3.51 7.71 -16.26
CA ALA A 32 -3.60 6.27 -16.44
C ALA A 32 -2.91 5.54 -15.31
N THR A 33 -3.66 4.74 -14.56
CA THR A 33 -3.14 3.94 -13.45
C THR A 33 -2.64 2.60 -13.96
N HIS A 34 -1.38 2.28 -13.71
CA HIS A 34 -0.84 0.96 -14.00
C HIS A 34 -1.30 -0.04 -12.94
N VAL A 35 -1.86 -1.15 -13.41
CA VAL A 35 -2.44 -2.21 -12.59
C VAL A 35 -1.81 -3.54 -12.95
N ILE A 36 -1.41 -4.31 -11.93
CA ILE A 36 -1.00 -5.70 -12.04
C ILE A 36 -2.16 -6.54 -11.51
N SER A 37 -2.67 -7.48 -12.32
CA SER A 37 -3.83 -8.30 -11.97
C SER A 37 -3.49 -9.78 -11.97
N HIS A 38 -3.99 -10.52 -10.96
CA HIS A 38 -3.82 -11.96 -10.81
C HIS A 38 -5.09 -12.61 -10.23
N GLY A 39 -5.29 -13.91 -10.52
CA GLY A 39 -6.44 -14.69 -10.06
C GLY A 39 -7.60 -14.71 -11.06
N PRO A 40 -8.66 -15.51 -10.79
CA PRO A 40 -9.80 -15.66 -11.69
C PRO A 40 -10.53 -14.34 -11.92
N THR A 41 -11.00 -14.10 -13.13
CA THR A 41 -11.63 -12.83 -13.53
C THR A 41 -13.00 -12.60 -12.93
N ASP A 42 -13.67 -13.67 -12.56
CA ASP A 42 -15.02 -13.72 -11.95
C ASP A 42 -14.98 -13.79 -10.41
N ALA A 43 -13.79 -13.91 -9.83
CA ALA A 43 -13.64 -13.96 -8.37
C ALA A 43 -13.80 -12.55 -7.73
N PRO A 44 -14.17 -12.47 -6.44
CA PRO A 44 -14.32 -11.20 -5.74
C PRO A 44 -13.07 -10.33 -5.83
N PRO A 45 -13.19 -9.03 -6.17
CA PRO A 45 -12.04 -8.16 -6.36
C PRO A 45 -11.41 -7.71 -5.03
N VAL A 46 -10.07 -7.69 -5.02
CA VAL A 46 -9.26 -7.09 -3.94
C VAL A 46 -8.25 -6.12 -4.54
N LEU A 47 -8.31 -4.85 -4.11
CA LEU A 47 -7.38 -3.81 -4.52
C LEU A 47 -6.25 -3.66 -3.49
N LEU A 48 -5.00 -3.64 -3.94
CA LEU A 48 -3.79 -3.53 -3.12
C LEU A 48 -3.05 -2.23 -3.40
N LEU A 49 -2.90 -1.38 -2.37
CA LEU A 49 -2.24 -0.08 -2.43
C LEU A 49 -0.84 -0.13 -1.78
N PRO A 50 0.24 0.13 -2.51
CA PRO A 50 1.60 0.07 -1.98
C PRO A 50 1.92 1.24 -1.04
N GLY A 51 3.02 1.11 -0.31
CA GLY A 51 3.59 2.19 0.49
C GLY A 51 4.19 3.31 -0.36
N GLY A 52 4.44 4.46 0.24
CA GLY A 52 5.11 5.58 -0.43
C GLY A 52 6.51 5.19 -0.94
N GLY A 53 6.78 5.49 -2.19
CA GLY A 53 8.03 5.12 -2.87
C GLY A 53 8.10 3.67 -3.34
N ALA A 54 7.15 2.81 -2.95
CA ALA A 54 7.02 1.44 -3.44
C ALA A 54 6.10 1.38 -4.67
N THR A 55 6.14 0.25 -5.37
CA THR A 55 5.33 -0.02 -6.56
C THR A 55 4.35 -1.17 -6.31
N ALA A 56 3.40 -1.37 -7.21
CA ALA A 56 2.49 -2.51 -7.23
C ALA A 56 3.21 -3.86 -7.12
N THR A 57 4.43 -3.94 -7.65
CA THR A 57 5.21 -5.18 -7.68
C THR A 57 5.51 -5.75 -6.29
N SER A 58 5.53 -4.92 -5.23
CA SER A 58 5.79 -5.34 -3.84
C SER A 58 4.76 -6.35 -3.29
N TRP A 59 3.63 -6.51 -3.94
CA TRP A 59 2.53 -7.35 -3.49
C TRP A 59 2.58 -8.80 -3.97
N TYR A 60 3.70 -9.27 -4.60
CA TYR A 60 3.78 -10.61 -5.19
C TYR A 60 3.43 -11.75 -4.22
N GLY A 61 3.87 -11.68 -2.95
CA GLY A 61 3.54 -12.70 -1.95
C GLY A 61 2.06 -12.69 -1.55
N THR A 62 1.47 -11.51 -1.37
CA THR A 62 0.04 -11.36 -1.07
C THR A 62 -0.82 -11.75 -2.27
N ALA A 63 -0.42 -11.40 -3.48
CA ALA A 63 -1.12 -11.79 -4.70
C ALA A 63 -1.13 -13.32 -4.88
N ALA A 64 -0.02 -14.00 -4.61
CA ALA A 64 0.05 -15.46 -4.63
C ALA A 64 -0.91 -16.10 -3.61
N ALA A 65 -1.02 -15.54 -2.41
CA ALA A 65 -1.90 -16.07 -1.37
C ALA A 65 -3.39 -15.84 -1.63
N LEU A 66 -3.75 -14.73 -2.27
CA LEU A 66 -5.14 -14.36 -2.56
C LEU A 66 -5.64 -14.91 -3.90
N GLY A 67 -4.75 -15.09 -4.88
CA GLY A 67 -5.10 -15.35 -6.28
C GLY A 67 -5.83 -16.66 -6.55
N ALA A 68 -5.89 -17.57 -5.58
CA ALA A 68 -6.71 -18.78 -5.70
C ALA A 68 -8.22 -18.53 -5.51
N THR A 69 -8.59 -17.47 -4.78
CA THR A 69 -9.97 -17.20 -4.35
C THR A 69 -10.46 -15.80 -4.69
N HIS A 70 -9.56 -14.90 -5.08
CA HIS A 70 -9.88 -13.50 -5.35
C HIS A 70 -9.24 -13.02 -6.66
N ARG A 71 -9.88 -12.06 -7.29
CA ARG A 71 -9.27 -11.25 -8.35
C ARG A 71 -8.47 -10.11 -7.73
N VAL A 72 -7.15 -10.27 -7.70
CA VAL A 72 -6.23 -9.30 -7.10
C VAL A 72 -5.85 -8.24 -8.10
N HIS A 73 -5.89 -6.97 -7.70
CA HIS A 73 -5.42 -5.81 -8.46
C HIS A 73 -4.44 -5.02 -7.59
N ALA A 74 -3.15 -5.03 -7.91
CA ALA A 74 -2.18 -4.14 -7.28
C ALA A 74 -1.86 -2.97 -8.20
N VAL A 75 -1.74 -1.76 -7.67
CA VAL A 75 -1.63 -0.53 -8.47
C VAL A 75 -0.37 0.25 -8.15
N ASP A 76 0.21 0.87 -9.15
CA ASP A 76 1.17 1.95 -8.93
C ASP A 76 0.41 3.24 -8.63
N LEU A 77 0.72 3.88 -7.50
CA LEU A 77 0.06 5.14 -7.12
C LEU A 77 0.43 6.25 -8.12
N VAL A 78 -0.58 6.96 -8.62
CA VAL A 78 -0.36 8.08 -9.55
C VAL A 78 0.51 9.16 -8.89
N GLY A 79 1.60 9.53 -9.54
CA GLY A 79 2.58 10.51 -9.04
C GLY A 79 3.67 9.94 -8.12
N GLU A 80 3.56 8.69 -7.69
CA GLU A 80 4.61 7.93 -7.02
C GLU A 80 5.48 7.18 -8.05
N PRO A 81 6.65 6.62 -7.64
CA PRO A 81 7.41 5.74 -8.51
C PRO A 81 6.57 4.57 -9.02
N GLY A 82 6.65 4.29 -10.31
CA GLY A 82 5.87 3.24 -10.95
C GLY A 82 5.72 3.45 -12.45
N ARG A 83 4.75 2.76 -13.02
CA ARG A 83 4.38 2.82 -14.44
C ARG A 83 3.06 3.58 -14.68
N SER A 84 2.42 4.11 -13.63
CA SER A 84 1.29 5.02 -13.76
C SER A 84 1.72 6.33 -14.40
N VAL A 85 0.86 6.88 -15.24
CA VAL A 85 1.09 8.14 -15.97
C VAL A 85 0.14 9.20 -15.40
N PRO A 86 0.63 10.20 -14.66
CA PRO A 86 -0.23 11.24 -14.11
C PRO A 86 -0.77 12.17 -15.21
N GLU A 87 -1.99 12.70 -15.01
CA GLU A 87 -2.57 13.75 -15.83
C GLU A 87 -1.96 15.11 -15.44
N PRO A 88 -1.23 15.80 -16.33
CA PRO A 88 -0.52 17.03 -15.98
C PRO A 88 -1.45 18.14 -15.48
N GLY A 89 -2.64 18.24 -16.03
CA GLY A 89 -3.65 19.26 -15.69
C GLY A 89 -4.42 18.95 -14.40
N ARG A 90 -4.34 17.74 -13.86
CA ARG A 90 -5.14 17.29 -12.71
C ARG A 90 -4.34 16.46 -11.69
N PRO A 91 -3.34 17.05 -11.05
CA PRO A 91 -2.56 16.34 -10.04
C PRO A 91 -3.38 16.05 -8.79
N ILE A 92 -3.14 14.91 -8.16
CA ILE A 92 -3.73 14.53 -6.86
C ILE A 92 -3.10 15.40 -5.77
N ARG A 93 -3.90 16.23 -5.09
CA ARG A 93 -3.45 17.20 -4.05
C ARG A 93 -4.17 17.04 -2.73
N THR A 94 -5.35 16.43 -2.71
CA THR A 94 -6.22 16.32 -1.54
C THR A 94 -6.66 14.87 -1.29
N ALA A 95 -7.17 14.60 -0.10
CA ALA A 95 -7.79 13.30 0.19
C ALA A 95 -9.06 13.06 -0.66
N GLY A 96 -9.75 14.12 -1.06
CA GLY A 96 -10.88 14.05 -2.00
C GLY A 96 -10.45 13.62 -3.39
N ASP A 97 -9.30 14.13 -3.88
CA ASP A 97 -8.74 13.70 -5.17
C ASP A 97 -8.36 12.21 -5.13
N LEU A 98 -7.77 11.74 -4.02
CA LEU A 98 -7.46 10.32 -3.83
C LEU A 98 -8.72 9.45 -3.83
N ALA A 99 -9.80 9.90 -3.18
CA ALA A 99 -11.08 9.19 -3.20
C ALA A 99 -11.66 9.14 -4.61
N GLY A 100 -11.71 10.26 -5.32
CA GLY A 100 -12.20 10.31 -6.70
C GLY A 100 -11.33 9.50 -7.68
N TRP A 101 -10.01 9.43 -7.44
CA TRP A 101 -9.12 8.56 -8.19
C TRP A 101 -9.46 7.08 -7.94
N LEU A 102 -9.67 6.67 -6.67
CA LEU A 102 -10.04 5.30 -6.33
C LEU A 102 -11.41 4.91 -6.89
N ASP A 103 -12.41 5.80 -6.84
CA ASP A 103 -13.71 5.57 -7.44
C ASP A 103 -13.60 5.29 -8.95
N ALA A 104 -12.91 6.18 -9.69
CA ALA A 104 -12.72 6.02 -11.12
C ALA A 104 -11.90 4.77 -11.48
N LEU A 105 -10.90 4.43 -10.65
CA LEU A 105 -10.10 3.23 -10.83
C LEU A 105 -10.95 1.95 -10.62
N LEU A 106 -11.74 1.89 -9.56
CA LEU A 106 -12.62 0.76 -9.28
C LEU A 106 -13.68 0.57 -10.39
N ASP A 107 -14.25 1.66 -10.88
CA ASP A 107 -15.17 1.63 -12.01
C ASP A 107 -14.49 1.08 -13.28
N GLY A 108 -13.27 1.54 -13.56
CA GLY A 108 -12.46 1.05 -14.70
C GLY A 108 -12.00 -0.41 -14.57
N LEU A 109 -11.96 -0.95 -13.36
CA LEU A 109 -11.67 -2.36 -13.08
C LEU A 109 -12.90 -3.27 -13.09
N GLY A 110 -14.07 -2.75 -13.45
CA GLY A 110 -15.32 -3.52 -13.51
C GLY A 110 -16.03 -3.67 -12.17
N ALA A 111 -15.69 -2.85 -11.18
CA ALA A 111 -16.36 -2.77 -9.88
C ALA A 111 -17.01 -1.37 -9.69
N PRO A 112 -17.99 -0.98 -10.55
CA PRO A 112 -18.64 0.32 -10.45
C PRO A 112 -19.47 0.46 -9.17
N ALA A 113 -19.86 1.69 -8.86
CA ALA A 113 -20.75 1.93 -7.73
C ALA A 113 -22.04 1.11 -7.89
N GLY A 114 -22.41 0.35 -6.85
CA GLY A 114 -23.57 -0.54 -6.88
C GLY A 114 -23.30 -1.99 -7.32
N ALA A 115 -22.13 -2.32 -7.87
CA ALA A 115 -21.75 -3.71 -8.19
C ALA A 115 -21.41 -4.57 -6.95
N GLY A 116 -21.36 -3.94 -5.79
CA GLY A 116 -20.97 -4.55 -4.53
C GLY A 116 -19.64 -4.02 -4.00
N PRO A 117 -19.36 -4.26 -2.71
CA PRO A 117 -18.15 -3.76 -2.09
C PRO A 117 -16.93 -4.60 -2.46
N VAL A 118 -15.77 -3.94 -2.61
CA VAL A 118 -14.47 -4.58 -2.90
C VAL A 118 -13.66 -4.84 -1.63
N GLY A 119 -12.77 -5.83 -1.66
CA GLY A 119 -11.69 -5.93 -0.69
C GLY A 119 -10.65 -4.83 -0.92
N LEU A 120 -10.17 -4.19 0.14
CA LEU A 120 -9.15 -3.15 0.04
C LEU A 120 -8.01 -3.41 1.01
N ALA A 121 -6.79 -3.50 0.52
CA ALA A 121 -5.61 -3.60 1.36
C ALA A 121 -4.63 -2.47 1.05
N GLY A 122 -3.92 -2.01 2.08
CA GLY A 122 -2.88 -1.02 1.89
C GLY A 122 -1.71 -1.23 2.85
N HIS A 123 -0.52 -0.88 2.41
CA HIS A 123 0.68 -0.84 3.23
C HIS A 123 1.10 0.62 3.47
N SER A 124 1.48 0.96 4.70
CA SER A 124 2.05 2.29 5.01
C SER A 124 1.19 3.45 4.50
N TYR A 125 1.67 4.22 3.51
CA TYR A 125 0.92 5.29 2.84
C TYR A 125 -0.32 4.75 2.13
N GLY A 126 -0.22 3.59 1.46
CA GLY A 126 -1.39 2.92 0.88
C GLY A 126 -2.44 2.54 1.92
N ALA A 127 -2.02 2.18 3.15
CA ALA A 127 -2.94 1.94 4.26
C ALA A 127 -3.66 3.22 4.72
N TRP A 128 -2.95 4.36 4.71
CA TRP A 128 -3.55 5.66 4.98
C TRP A 128 -4.61 6.03 3.93
N ILE A 129 -4.30 5.80 2.64
CA ILE A 129 -5.26 6.02 1.54
C ILE A 129 -6.48 5.10 1.72
N ALA A 130 -6.25 3.80 1.94
CA ALA A 130 -7.29 2.79 2.12
C ALA A 130 -8.24 3.12 3.28
N LEU A 131 -7.69 3.49 4.45
CA LEU A 131 -8.49 3.89 5.61
C LEU A 131 -9.32 5.15 5.32
N ARG A 132 -8.71 6.16 4.69
CA ARG A 132 -9.41 7.40 4.33
C ARG A 132 -10.55 7.15 3.35
N TYR A 133 -10.33 6.28 2.39
CA TYR A 133 -11.35 5.88 1.43
C TYR A 133 -12.49 5.09 2.11
N ALA A 134 -12.16 4.11 2.95
CA ALA A 134 -13.18 3.34 3.69
C ALA A 134 -14.03 4.21 4.63
N LEU A 135 -13.47 5.30 5.15
CA LEU A 135 -14.22 6.28 5.96
C LEU A 135 -15.05 7.26 5.11
N ALA A 136 -14.69 7.49 3.86
CA ALA A 136 -15.41 8.40 2.95
C ALA A 136 -16.48 7.68 2.13
N ALA A 137 -16.19 6.45 1.70
CA ALA A 137 -17.05 5.62 0.86
C ALA A 137 -17.22 4.20 1.48
N PRO A 138 -17.84 4.09 2.68
CA PRO A 138 -17.90 2.84 3.43
C PRO A 138 -18.64 1.72 2.70
N ASP A 139 -19.58 2.04 1.86
CA ASP A 139 -20.39 1.07 1.13
C ASP A 139 -19.65 0.49 -0.10
N ARG A 140 -18.51 1.09 -0.49
CA ARG A 140 -17.62 0.60 -1.54
C ARG A 140 -16.59 -0.42 -1.02
N VAL A 141 -16.39 -0.55 0.30
CA VAL A 141 -15.36 -1.39 0.91
C VAL A 141 -16.01 -2.50 1.74
N GLY A 142 -15.87 -3.75 1.30
CA GLY A 142 -16.40 -4.90 2.00
C GLY A 142 -15.52 -5.36 3.17
N ARG A 143 -14.20 -5.38 2.97
CA ARG A 143 -13.20 -5.72 3.99
C ARG A 143 -11.97 -4.85 3.80
N LEU A 144 -11.33 -4.49 4.89
CA LEU A 144 -10.15 -3.62 4.90
C LEU A 144 -8.97 -4.31 5.59
N ALA A 145 -7.80 -4.34 4.94
CA ALA A 145 -6.57 -4.80 5.54
C ALA A 145 -5.51 -3.69 5.53
N LEU A 146 -4.98 -3.33 6.70
CA LEU A 146 -4.00 -2.28 6.89
C LEU A 146 -2.68 -2.90 7.38
N LEU A 147 -1.66 -2.88 6.54
CA LEU A 147 -0.35 -3.45 6.84
C LEU A 147 0.59 -2.32 7.27
N ASP A 148 1.00 -2.36 8.50
CA ASP A 148 1.86 -1.37 9.18
C ASP A 148 1.48 0.09 8.85
N PRO A 149 0.22 0.48 9.19
CA PRO A 149 -0.38 1.73 8.73
C PRO A 149 0.28 2.95 9.35
N THR A 150 0.76 3.88 8.52
CA THR A 150 1.31 5.17 8.96
C THR A 150 0.22 6.26 8.96
N ASN A 151 0.25 7.17 9.93
CA ASN A 151 -0.74 8.26 10.07
C ASN A 151 -2.23 7.82 10.10
N CYS A 152 -2.48 6.54 10.41
CA CYS A 152 -3.82 6.00 10.57
C CYS A 152 -4.30 6.07 12.02
N PHE A 153 -3.48 5.59 12.93
CA PHE A 153 -3.79 5.52 14.37
C PHE A 153 -2.88 6.41 15.19
N THR A 154 -1.60 6.52 14.82
CA THR A 154 -0.60 7.40 15.43
C THR A 154 0.12 8.20 14.35
N GLY A 155 0.79 9.29 14.73
CA GLY A 155 1.74 9.99 13.87
C GLY A 155 3.05 9.22 13.70
N PHE A 156 3.95 9.77 12.88
CA PHE A 156 5.31 9.25 12.72
C PHE A 156 6.13 9.43 13.99
N ALA A 157 7.04 8.49 14.27
CA ALA A 157 8.02 8.63 15.34
C ALA A 157 9.00 9.76 15.00
N PRO A 158 9.36 10.66 15.95
CA PRO A 158 10.28 11.77 15.69
C PRO A 158 11.64 11.30 15.12
N ARG A 159 12.16 10.19 15.62
CA ARG A 159 13.40 9.57 15.12
C ARG A 159 13.30 9.17 13.64
N PHE A 160 12.13 8.69 13.20
CA PHE A 160 11.89 8.35 11.79
C PHE A 160 11.89 9.62 10.93
N LEU A 161 11.17 10.67 11.35
CA LEU A 161 11.13 11.94 10.62
C LEU A 161 12.53 12.53 10.43
N LEU A 162 13.35 12.48 11.49
CA LEU A 162 14.75 12.94 11.41
C LEU A 162 15.56 12.14 10.38
N ARG A 163 15.39 10.81 10.37
CA ARG A 163 16.08 9.92 9.42
C ARG A 163 15.55 10.02 7.99
N ALA A 164 14.27 10.28 7.82
CA ALA A 164 13.64 10.48 6.51
C ALA A 164 13.95 11.85 5.89
N LEU A 165 14.30 12.86 6.70
CA LEU A 165 14.54 14.23 6.24
C LEU A 165 15.51 14.34 5.06
N PRO A 166 16.66 13.66 5.03
CA PRO A 166 17.58 13.70 3.88
C PRO A 166 16.93 13.20 2.58
N VAL A 167 16.09 12.17 2.65
CA VAL A 167 15.35 11.64 1.48
C VAL A 167 14.27 12.63 1.05
N LEU A 168 13.55 13.22 2.01
CA LEU A 168 12.47 14.18 1.72
C LEU A 168 12.99 15.47 1.07
N LEU A 169 14.15 15.96 1.52
CA LEU A 169 14.75 17.18 0.98
C LEU A 169 15.45 16.97 -0.37
N ARG A 170 16.12 15.83 -0.54
CA ARG A 170 16.84 15.51 -1.77
C ARG A 170 16.83 14.00 -2.00
N PRO A 171 15.81 13.46 -2.66
CA PRO A 171 15.69 12.04 -2.90
C PRO A 171 16.80 11.55 -3.85
N THR A 172 17.59 10.60 -3.35
CA THR A 172 18.62 9.90 -4.13
C THR A 172 18.60 8.41 -3.76
N PRO A 173 19.05 7.51 -4.66
CA PRO A 173 19.12 6.07 -4.35
C PRO A 173 19.89 5.78 -3.06
N ALA A 174 21.04 6.41 -2.85
CA ALA A 174 21.85 6.21 -1.65
C ALA A 174 21.12 6.60 -0.35
N ARG A 175 20.39 7.72 -0.38
CA ARG A 175 19.61 8.17 0.80
C ARG A 175 18.40 7.27 1.06
N ALA A 176 17.72 6.84 0.01
CA ALA A 176 16.59 5.90 0.13
C ALA A 176 17.08 4.57 0.71
N THR A 177 18.19 4.04 0.21
CA THR A 177 18.83 2.83 0.73
C THR A 177 19.25 3.00 2.19
N ALA A 178 19.87 4.11 2.56
CA ALA A 178 20.29 4.37 3.95
C ALA A 178 19.10 4.45 4.93
N LEU A 179 17.96 5.00 4.49
CA LEU A 179 16.72 4.99 5.29
C LEU A 179 16.15 3.59 5.43
N LEU A 180 16.12 2.83 4.33
CA LEU A 180 15.65 1.45 4.29
C LEU A 180 16.49 0.56 5.21
N ASP A 181 17.83 0.63 5.10
CA ASP A 181 18.77 -0.15 5.92
C ASP A 181 18.63 0.20 7.42
N TRP A 182 18.49 1.49 7.72
CA TRP A 182 18.24 1.89 9.09
C TRP A 182 16.90 1.34 9.61
N GLU A 183 15.83 1.36 8.82
CA GLU A 183 14.51 0.89 9.24
C GLU A 183 14.48 -0.64 9.41
N THR A 184 15.10 -1.38 8.51
CA THR A 184 15.14 -2.84 8.53
C THR A 184 16.19 -3.41 9.49
N GLY A 185 17.14 -2.60 9.95
CA GLY A 185 18.26 -3.03 10.81
C GLY A 185 19.45 -3.57 10.03
N GLY A 186 19.53 -3.26 8.74
CA GLY A 186 20.61 -3.68 7.84
C GLY A 186 20.17 -4.67 6.76
N ASP A 187 21.12 -5.28 6.15
CA ASP A 187 21.03 -6.10 4.96
C ASP A 187 20.27 -7.43 5.15
N GLY A 188 19.77 -7.97 4.06
CA GLY A 188 19.16 -9.30 3.96
C GLY A 188 17.70 -9.41 4.41
N ALA A 189 17.13 -8.37 5.02
CA ALA A 189 15.75 -8.41 5.49
C ALA A 189 14.71 -8.20 4.37
N VAL A 190 15.10 -7.58 3.28
CA VAL A 190 14.24 -7.31 2.11
C VAL A 190 14.83 -7.94 0.84
N ASP A 191 13.94 -8.29 -0.07
CA ASP A 191 14.30 -8.82 -1.38
C ASP A 191 15.28 -7.88 -2.11
N PRO A 192 16.42 -8.36 -2.62
CA PRO A 192 17.46 -7.52 -3.23
C PRO A 192 16.99 -6.81 -4.51
N ASP A 193 16.14 -7.44 -5.33
CA ASP A 193 15.59 -6.81 -6.53
C ASP A 193 14.62 -5.69 -6.15
N TRP A 194 13.77 -5.93 -5.15
CA TRP A 194 12.89 -4.91 -4.63
C TRP A 194 13.67 -3.75 -3.98
N ARG A 195 14.72 -4.04 -3.21
CA ARG A 195 15.61 -3.02 -2.63
C ARG A 195 16.22 -2.13 -3.71
N ARG A 196 16.68 -2.74 -4.81
CA ARG A 196 17.22 -2.02 -5.97
C ARG A 196 16.14 -1.14 -6.62
N LEU A 197 14.95 -1.70 -6.86
CA LEU A 197 13.81 -0.97 -7.43
C LEU A 197 13.43 0.23 -6.56
N TYR A 198 13.27 0.03 -5.25
CA TYR A 198 12.94 1.10 -4.29
C TYR A 198 13.97 2.23 -4.31
N ALA A 199 15.25 1.88 -4.31
CA ALA A 199 16.35 2.86 -4.39
C ALA A 199 16.29 3.67 -5.70
N LEU A 200 16.11 2.99 -6.84
CA LEU A 200 16.00 3.65 -8.15
C LEU A 200 14.74 4.51 -8.27
N GLY A 201 13.66 4.15 -7.58
CA GLY A 201 12.42 4.93 -7.52
C GLY A 201 12.53 6.26 -6.79
N ALA A 202 13.51 6.44 -5.90
CA ALA A 202 13.57 7.59 -4.98
C ALA A 202 13.50 8.97 -5.66
N GLY A 203 13.99 9.11 -6.90
CA GLY A 203 13.97 10.36 -7.65
C GLY A 203 12.86 10.49 -8.69
N LEU A 204 11.95 9.52 -8.78
CA LEU A 204 10.93 9.45 -9.84
C LEU A 204 9.54 9.98 -9.41
N ARG A 205 9.39 10.36 -8.15
CA ARG A 205 8.14 10.96 -7.68
C ARG A 205 7.89 12.29 -8.36
N THR A 206 6.70 12.46 -8.96
CA THR A 206 6.33 13.66 -9.72
C THR A 206 5.39 14.58 -8.95
N VAL A 207 4.72 14.07 -7.91
CA VAL A 207 3.75 14.83 -7.11
C VAL A 207 4.11 14.69 -5.61
N ARG A 208 3.92 15.76 -4.85
CA ARG A 208 4.05 15.69 -3.40
C ARG A 208 2.93 14.79 -2.83
N PRO A 209 3.24 13.77 -2.01
CA PRO A 209 2.22 12.91 -1.44
C PRO A 209 1.21 13.71 -0.60
N VAL A 210 -0.05 13.38 -0.74
CA VAL A 210 -1.09 13.89 0.14
C VAL A 210 -0.83 13.37 1.54
N SER A 211 -0.89 14.24 2.52
CA SER A 211 -0.67 13.88 3.91
C SER A 211 -1.74 14.51 4.79
N GLY A 212 -1.93 13.98 5.99
CA GLY A 212 -2.88 14.51 6.97
C GLY A 212 -2.63 13.90 8.34
N ARG A 213 -3.24 14.50 9.36
CA ARG A 213 -3.21 13.95 10.72
C ARG A 213 -4.01 12.63 10.78
N PRO A 214 -3.71 11.73 11.72
CA PRO A 214 -4.56 10.57 11.99
C PRO A 214 -6.02 11.00 12.18
N PRO A 215 -7.00 10.18 11.76
CA PRO A 215 -8.41 10.44 12.06
C PRO A 215 -8.66 10.51 13.56
N THR A 216 -9.68 11.28 13.98
CA THR A 216 -10.12 11.32 15.38
C THR A 216 -10.72 9.97 15.81
N ALA A 217 -10.79 9.71 17.11
CA ALA A 217 -11.41 8.49 17.64
C ALA A 217 -12.85 8.30 17.17
N GLU A 218 -13.64 9.38 17.12
CA GLU A 218 -15.01 9.36 16.62
C GLU A 218 -15.09 8.94 15.15
N ARG A 219 -14.19 9.45 14.30
CA ARG A 219 -14.13 9.04 12.89
C ARG A 219 -13.70 7.58 12.74
N LEU A 220 -12.75 7.12 13.56
CA LEU A 220 -12.33 5.71 13.55
C LEU A 220 -13.47 4.79 14.03
N ALA A 221 -14.27 5.22 15.01
CA ALA A 221 -15.44 4.46 15.48
C ALA A 221 -16.53 4.31 14.40
N ALA A 222 -16.57 5.22 13.42
CA ALA A 222 -17.50 5.16 12.28
C ALA A 222 -17.05 4.22 11.16
N LEU A 223 -15.91 3.53 11.30
CA LEU A 223 -15.39 2.59 10.28
C LEU A 223 -16.31 1.36 10.22
N LYS A 224 -16.96 1.16 9.08
CA LYS A 224 -17.95 0.09 8.88
C LYS A 224 -17.33 -1.26 8.49
N PRO A 225 -16.38 -1.34 7.50
CA PRO A 225 -15.91 -2.63 7.04
C PRO A 225 -15.14 -3.39 8.12
N PRO A 226 -15.31 -4.72 8.24
CA PRO A 226 -14.41 -5.55 9.03
C PRO A 226 -12.96 -5.25 8.67
N THR A 227 -12.15 -4.92 9.67
CA THR A 227 -10.79 -4.39 9.45
C THR A 227 -9.76 -5.27 10.13
N LEU A 228 -8.72 -5.65 9.38
CA LEU A 228 -7.50 -6.28 9.89
C LEU A 228 -6.36 -5.26 9.91
N VAL A 229 -5.71 -5.11 11.07
CA VAL A 229 -4.50 -4.28 11.20
C VAL A 229 -3.33 -5.19 11.55
N LEU A 230 -2.40 -5.36 10.63
CA LEU A 230 -1.14 -6.05 10.85
C LEU A 230 -0.05 -5.04 11.15
N ILE A 231 0.66 -5.22 12.26
CA ILE A 231 1.62 -4.27 12.79
C ILE A 231 3.00 -4.93 12.82
N ALA A 232 3.99 -4.29 12.23
CA ALA A 232 5.37 -4.74 12.29
C ALA A 232 5.95 -4.47 13.68
N GLY A 233 6.30 -5.53 14.41
CA GLY A 233 6.80 -5.43 15.78
C GLY A 233 8.16 -4.71 15.90
N ARG A 234 8.94 -4.68 14.80
CA ARG A 234 10.24 -4.01 14.73
C ARG A 234 10.19 -2.69 13.95
N ALA A 235 9.00 -2.18 13.62
CA ALA A 235 8.85 -0.90 12.92
C ALA A 235 9.51 0.24 13.69
N ARG A 236 10.22 1.10 12.95
CA ARG A 236 10.82 2.34 13.48
C ARG A 236 10.08 3.59 13.02
N VAL A 237 9.14 3.42 12.10
CA VAL A 237 8.33 4.50 11.52
C VAL A 237 7.32 5.07 12.51
N HIS A 238 6.84 4.28 13.44
CA HIS A 238 5.91 4.63 14.52
C HIS A 238 6.19 3.80 15.78
N ASP A 239 5.39 3.96 16.83
CA ASP A 239 5.35 3.10 18.00
C ASP A 239 4.33 1.96 17.77
N PRO A 240 4.76 0.69 17.57
CA PRO A 240 3.87 -0.44 17.29
C PRO A 240 2.82 -0.65 18.40
N ALA A 241 3.21 -0.51 19.67
CA ALA A 241 2.29 -0.70 20.79
C ALA A 241 1.21 0.39 20.85
N ALA A 242 1.57 1.64 20.53
CA ALA A 242 0.60 2.73 20.45
C ALA A 242 -0.35 2.55 19.27
N VAL A 243 0.13 2.08 18.11
CA VAL A 243 -0.72 1.73 16.96
C VAL A 243 -1.69 0.63 17.34
N GLU A 244 -1.23 -0.45 17.97
CA GLU A 244 -2.08 -1.56 18.38
C GLU A 244 -3.19 -1.12 19.34
N ARG A 245 -2.83 -0.39 20.41
CA ARG A 245 -3.82 0.12 21.38
C ARG A 245 -4.91 0.96 20.73
N ARG A 246 -4.53 1.89 19.84
CA ARG A 246 -5.48 2.77 19.17
C ARG A 246 -6.29 2.06 18.10
N ALA A 247 -5.71 1.11 17.37
CA ALA A 247 -6.42 0.29 16.40
C ALA A 247 -7.48 -0.58 17.08
N ARG A 248 -7.16 -1.21 18.22
CA ARG A 248 -8.12 -1.98 19.02
C ARG A 248 -9.28 -1.14 19.56
N ALA A 249 -9.03 0.12 19.87
CA ALA A 249 -10.03 1.06 20.36
C ALA A 249 -10.82 1.75 19.23
N ALA A 250 -10.56 1.43 17.96
CA ALA A 250 -11.27 2.01 16.82
C ALA A 250 -12.70 1.46 16.70
N ALA A 251 -13.07 0.85 15.59
CA ALA A 251 -14.38 0.24 15.41
C ALA A 251 -14.42 -1.20 15.97
N ALA A 252 -15.59 -1.66 16.41
CA ALA A 252 -15.80 -3.00 16.98
C ALA A 252 -15.38 -4.15 16.04
N GLY A 253 -15.44 -3.94 14.71
CA GLY A 253 -14.99 -4.90 13.69
C GLY A 253 -13.48 -4.92 13.43
N THR A 254 -12.68 -4.18 14.22
CA THR A 254 -11.22 -4.11 14.02
C THR A 254 -10.50 -5.22 14.78
N ARG A 255 -9.77 -6.04 14.04
CA ARG A 255 -8.83 -7.06 14.58
C ARG A 255 -7.41 -6.61 14.37
N THR A 256 -6.55 -6.80 15.36
CA THR A 256 -5.13 -6.45 15.30
C THR A 256 -4.25 -7.67 15.49
N ALA A 257 -3.09 -7.68 14.84
CA ALA A 257 -2.03 -8.64 15.12
C ALA A 257 -0.66 -7.97 14.94
N VAL A 258 0.19 -8.14 15.96
CA VAL A 258 1.60 -7.75 15.86
C VAL A 258 2.38 -8.93 15.27
N VAL A 259 3.25 -8.65 14.30
CA VAL A 259 4.19 -9.61 13.71
C VAL A 259 5.58 -9.30 14.30
N PRO A 260 6.06 -10.03 15.33
CA PRO A 260 7.19 -9.61 16.17
C PRO A 260 8.50 -9.45 15.41
N THR A 261 8.72 -10.25 14.36
CA THR A 261 9.95 -10.26 13.56
C THR A 261 9.93 -9.33 12.37
N ALA A 262 8.75 -8.83 11.97
CA ALA A 262 8.60 -7.98 10.81
C ALA A 262 9.08 -6.55 11.08
N THR A 263 9.65 -5.94 10.04
CA THR A 263 9.91 -4.51 9.95
C THR A 263 8.86 -3.86 9.05
N HIS A 264 8.84 -2.53 9.01
CA HIS A 264 7.89 -1.78 8.17
C HIS A 264 7.88 -2.24 6.72
N PHE A 265 9.05 -2.44 6.12
CA PHE A 265 9.16 -2.76 4.70
C PHE A 265 8.98 -4.24 4.35
N THR A 266 9.00 -5.16 5.33
CA THR A 266 8.90 -6.60 5.02
C THR A 266 7.48 -7.13 4.95
N LEU A 267 6.48 -6.42 5.50
CA LEU A 267 5.10 -6.90 5.60
C LEU A 267 4.39 -7.14 4.26
N PRO A 268 4.47 -6.26 3.24
CA PRO A 268 3.72 -6.46 2.00
C PRO A 268 4.33 -7.52 1.08
N MET A 269 5.63 -7.80 1.20
CA MET A 269 6.37 -8.74 0.36
C MET A 269 6.25 -10.19 0.88
N ALA A 270 7.31 -10.95 0.81
CA ALA A 270 7.43 -12.26 1.43
C ALA A 270 7.84 -12.11 2.90
N GLY A 271 7.01 -11.46 3.71
CA GLY A 271 7.16 -11.44 5.16
C GLY A 271 7.04 -12.85 5.76
N PRO A 272 7.03 -13.00 7.09
CA PRO A 272 6.75 -14.29 7.72
C PRO A 272 5.50 -14.92 7.09
N ALA A 273 5.57 -16.20 6.75
CA ALA A 273 4.55 -16.91 5.96
C ALA A 273 3.11 -16.78 6.50
N ASP A 274 2.96 -16.44 7.79
CA ASP A 274 1.66 -16.22 8.42
C ASP A 274 1.01 -14.88 8.04
N VAL A 275 1.76 -13.88 7.55
CA VAL A 275 1.22 -12.57 7.16
C VAL A 275 0.27 -12.71 5.98
N GLN A 276 0.71 -13.34 4.90
CA GLN A 276 -0.09 -13.56 3.69
C GLN A 276 -1.29 -14.45 4.00
N ALA A 277 -1.11 -15.49 4.81
CA ALA A 277 -2.21 -16.34 5.25
C ALA A 277 -3.25 -15.59 6.11
N ARG A 278 -2.84 -14.65 6.97
CA ARG A 278 -3.77 -13.79 7.73
C ARG A 278 -4.55 -12.87 6.82
N VAL A 279 -3.89 -12.26 5.85
CA VAL A 279 -4.55 -11.40 4.84
C VAL A 279 -5.56 -12.22 4.03
N ALA A 280 -5.15 -13.40 3.54
CA ALA A 280 -6.03 -14.28 2.76
C ALA A 280 -7.27 -14.72 3.58
N ARG A 281 -7.08 -15.18 4.81
CA ARG A 281 -8.20 -15.53 5.70
C ARG A 281 -9.13 -14.35 6.00
N HIS A 282 -8.57 -13.14 6.10
CA HIS A 282 -9.39 -11.96 6.34
C HIS A 282 -10.31 -11.64 5.17
N PHE A 283 -9.89 -11.84 3.93
CA PHE A 283 -10.72 -11.59 2.76
C PHE A 283 -11.67 -12.77 2.44
N ALA A 284 -11.34 -13.99 2.85
CA ALA A 284 -12.18 -15.16 2.60
C ALA A 284 -13.47 -15.24 3.47
N GLY A 285 -13.56 -14.48 4.55
CA GLY A 285 -14.73 -14.49 5.46
C GLY A 285 -14.36 -14.55 6.89
#